data_9f3cc6642fa5ace800f1750861f69a57
#
_entry.id   9f3cc6642fa5ace800f1750861f69a57
#
_cell.length_a   1.000
_cell.length_b   1.000
_cell.length_c   1.000
_cell.angle_alpha   90.00
_cell.angle_beta   90.00
_cell.angle_gamma   90.00
#
_symmetry.space_group_name_H-M   'P 1'
#
loop_
_entity.id
_entity.type
_entity.pdbx_description
1 polymer ?
#
loop_
_entity_poly.entity_id
_entity_poly.type
_entity_poly.pdbx_seq_one_letter_code
_entity_poly.pdbx_strand_id
1 'polypeptide(L)'
;MHGYTQDKDAYLKRLRRIEGQVRGLQRMVESDTYCIDVLTQVSAVTRALQAVALGLVEDHLGHCVSQAIEEGGPEATDKVKEASEAIARLVRS
;
A
#
# COMPACT_ATOMS: atom_id res chain seq x y z
N MET A 1 -7.06 -15.81 8.54
CA MET A 1 -5.79 -15.06 8.53
C MET A 1 -5.68 -14.27 7.22
N HIS A 2 -5.29 -13.01 7.32
CA HIS A 2 -5.05 -12.17 6.13
C HIS A 2 -3.61 -12.30 5.66
N GLY A 3 -3.35 -12.07 4.38
CA GLY A 3 -2.04 -12.26 3.77
C GLY A 3 -0.91 -11.47 4.43
N TYR A 4 -1.20 -10.27 4.95
CA TYR A 4 -0.22 -9.40 5.58
C TYR A 4 0.03 -9.70 7.07
N THR A 5 -0.72 -10.61 7.68
CA THR A 5 -0.72 -10.81 9.14
C THR A 5 0.67 -11.11 9.70
N GLN A 6 1.48 -11.89 8.98
CA GLN A 6 2.82 -12.26 9.43
C GLN A 6 3.79 -11.08 9.39
N ASP A 7 3.53 -10.08 8.53
CA ASP A 7 4.37 -8.91 8.34
C ASP A 7 3.75 -7.65 8.92
N LYS A 8 2.73 -7.80 9.75
CA LYS A 8 1.95 -6.70 10.31
C LYS A 8 2.83 -5.61 10.95
N ASP A 9 3.80 -6.00 11.76
CA ASP A 9 4.68 -5.06 12.46
C ASP A 9 5.53 -4.25 11.48
N ALA A 10 6.01 -4.89 10.41
CA ALA A 10 6.80 -4.21 9.38
C ALA A 10 5.95 -3.17 8.66
N TYR A 11 4.71 -3.49 8.32
CA TYR A 11 3.79 -2.55 7.68
C TYR A 11 3.45 -1.37 8.59
N LEU A 12 3.18 -1.65 9.88
CA LEU A 12 2.89 -0.59 10.85
C LEU A 12 4.08 0.36 11.01
N LYS A 13 5.30 -0.18 11.04
CA LYS A 13 6.52 0.64 11.14
C LYS A 13 6.65 1.56 9.93
N ARG A 14 6.42 1.05 8.73
CA ARG A 14 6.45 1.85 7.49
C ARG A 14 5.37 2.93 7.49
N LEU A 15 4.16 2.58 7.91
CA LEU A 15 3.04 3.53 7.96
C LEU A 15 3.28 4.64 8.98
N ARG A 16 3.87 4.33 10.14
CA ARG A 16 4.25 5.35 11.12
C ARG A 16 5.28 6.31 10.58
N ARG A 17 6.23 5.79 9.79
CA ARG A 17 7.23 6.63 9.13
C ARG A 17 6.56 7.57 8.11
N ILE A 18 5.62 7.05 7.33
CA ILE A 18 4.85 7.85 6.37
C ILE A 18 4.01 8.90 7.08
N GLU A 19 3.40 8.55 8.21
CA GLU A 19 2.66 9.49 9.05
C GLU A 19 3.55 10.67 9.47
N GLY A 20 4.78 10.38 9.89
CA GLY A 20 5.74 11.42 10.23
C GLY A 20 6.09 12.31 9.04
N GLN A 21 6.21 11.73 7.85
CA GLN A 21 6.46 12.47 6.63
C GLN A 21 5.30 13.40 6.27
N VAL A 22 4.06 12.94 6.48
CA VAL A 22 2.87 13.77 6.26
C VAL A 22 2.84 14.94 7.24
N ARG A 23 3.18 14.72 8.51
CA ARG A 23 3.31 15.81 9.49
C ARG A 23 4.38 16.81 9.06
N GLY A 24 5.48 16.33 8.50
CA GLY A 24 6.51 17.17 7.93
C GLY A 24 6.00 18.07 6.82
N LEU A 25 5.14 17.52 5.95
CA LEU A 25 4.48 18.31 4.91
C LEU A 25 3.62 19.42 5.48
N GLN A 26 2.86 19.12 6.53
CA GLN A 26 2.03 20.14 7.21
C GLN A 26 2.89 21.29 7.72
N ARG A 27 4.03 20.97 8.34
CA ARG A 27 4.95 22.01 8.82
C ARG A 27 5.54 22.83 7.68
N MET A 28 5.84 22.20 6.56
CA MET A 28 6.35 22.90 5.37
C MET A 28 5.32 23.92 4.86
N VAL A 29 4.05 23.51 4.76
CA VAL A 29 2.98 24.40 4.32
C VAL A 29 2.76 25.54 5.32
N GLU A 30 2.78 25.23 6.61
CA GLU A 30 2.65 26.26 7.67
C GLU A 30 3.77 27.29 7.61
N SER A 31 4.98 26.86 7.23
CA SER A 31 6.16 27.72 7.17
C SER A 31 6.34 28.38 5.81
N ASP A 32 5.37 28.26 4.91
CA ASP A 32 5.42 28.83 3.57
C ASP A 32 6.63 28.37 2.76
N THR A 33 6.99 27.10 2.90
CA THR A 33 8.10 26.49 2.15
C THR A 33 7.83 26.58 0.65
N TYR A 34 8.90 26.76 -0.13
CA TYR A 34 8.81 26.85 -1.58
C TYR A 34 8.05 25.65 -2.17
N CYS A 35 7.09 25.91 -3.06
CA CYS A 35 6.15 24.89 -3.53
C CYS A 35 6.82 23.69 -4.22
N ILE A 36 7.93 23.88 -4.92
CA ILE A 36 8.63 22.75 -5.55
C ILE A 36 9.21 21.79 -4.51
N ASP A 37 9.70 22.33 -3.38
CA ASP A 37 10.19 21.50 -2.28
C ASP A 37 9.06 20.71 -1.63
N VAL A 38 7.89 21.32 -1.47
CA VAL A 38 6.70 20.63 -0.98
C VAL A 38 6.29 19.51 -1.93
N LEU A 39 6.25 19.79 -3.23
CA LEU A 39 5.90 18.79 -4.24
C LEU A 39 6.88 17.61 -4.26
N THR A 40 8.16 17.88 -4.06
CA THR A 40 9.19 16.84 -3.97
C THR A 40 8.90 15.90 -2.79
N GLN A 41 8.51 16.46 -1.64
CA GLN A 41 8.16 15.66 -0.47
C GLN A 41 6.85 14.89 -0.69
N VAL A 42 5.86 15.48 -1.35
CA VAL A 42 4.62 14.77 -1.72
C VAL A 42 4.95 13.55 -2.59
N SER A 43 5.85 13.72 -3.56
CA SER A 43 6.30 12.60 -4.41
C SER A 43 6.91 11.47 -3.60
N ALA A 44 7.73 11.81 -2.61
CA ALA A 44 8.36 10.83 -1.73
C ALA A 44 7.32 10.05 -0.91
N VAL A 45 6.33 10.75 -0.35
CA VAL A 45 5.24 10.13 0.41
C VAL A 45 4.41 9.22 -0.49
N THR A 46 4.10 9.67 -1.70
CA THR A 46 3.36 8.88 -2.68
C THR A 46 4.07 7.57 -2.99
N ARG A 47 5.37 7.63 -3.26
CA ARG A 47 6.18 6.42 -3.54
C ARG A 47 6.22 5.47 -2.34
N ALA A 48 6.33 6.01 -1.14
CA ALA A 48 6.33 5.20 0.08
C ALA A 48 5.00 4.47 0.26
N LEU A 49 3.88 5.16 0.02
CA LEU A 49 2.55 4.54 0.07
C LEU A 49 2.37 3.48 -1.02
N GLN A 50 2.86 3.74 -2.23
CA GLN A 50 2.81 2.76 -3.32
C GLN A 50 3.59 1.50 -2.95
N ALA A 51 4.74 1.63 -2.29
CA ALA A 51 5.52 0.48 -1.85
C ALA A 51 4.76 -0.36 -0.83
N VAL A 52 4.04 0.29 0.10
CA VAL A 52 3.17 -0.42 1.05
C VAL A 52 2.05 -1.15 0.30
N ALA A 53 1.41 -0.48 -0.64
CA ALA A 53 0.32 -1.06 -1.43
C ALA A 53 0.80 -2.27 -2.23
N LEU A 54 1.96 -2.19 -2.89
CA LEU A 54 2.53 -3.30 -3.64
C LEU A 54 2.86 -4.48 -2.73
N GLY A 55 3.42 -4.22 -1.55
CA GLY A 55 3.70 -5.27 -0.58
C GLY A 55 2.43 -6.00 -0.14
N LEU A 56 1.36 -5.25 0.12
CA LEU A 56 0.07 -5.83 0.50
C LEU A 56 -0.52 -6.68 -0.64
N VAL A 57 -0.41 -6.22 -1.88
CA VAL A 57 -0.85 -6.99 -3.06
C VAL A 57 -0.06 -8.29 -3.18
N GLU A 58 1.27 -8.23 -3.03
CA GLU A 58 2.13 -9.41 -3.10
C GLU A 58 1.76 -10.41 -2.01
N ASP A 59 1.55 -9.96 -0.77
CA ASP A 59 1.15 -10.82 0.33
C ASP A 59 -0.22 -11.45 0.08
N HIS A 60 -1.16 -10.67 -0.48
CA HIS A 60 -2.49 -11.18 -0.81
C HIS A 60 -2.41 -12.27 -1.87
N LEU A 61 -1.61 -12.06 -2.93
CA LEU A 61 -1.41 -13.07 -3.97
C LEU A 61 -0.70 -14.31 -3.43
N GLY A 62 0.33 -14.10 -2.59
CA GLY A 62 1.13 -15.20 -2.07
C GLY A 62 0.41 -16.06 -1.03
N HIS A 63 -0.53 -15.50 -0.28
CA HIS A 63 -1.20 -16.21 0.82
C HIS A 63 -2.68 -16.44 0.55
N CYS A 64 -3.44 -15.39 0.30
CA CYS A 64 -4.89 -15.51 0.19
C CYS A 64 -5.33 -16.12 -1.15
N VAL A 65 -4.78 -15.63 -2.25
CA VAL A 65 -5.16 -16.13 -3.59
C VAL A 65 -4.62 -17.54 -3.83
N SER A 66 -3.36 -17.78 -3.46
CA SER A 66 -2.76 -19.11 -3.59
C SER A 66 -3.52 -20.16 -2.80
N GLN A 67 -3.92 -19.83 -1.58
CA GLN A 67 -4.70 -20.74 -0.74
C GLN A 67 -6.06 -21.03 -1.38
N ALA A 68 -6.75 -20.01 -1.89
CA ALA A 68 -8.03 -20.19 -2.55
C ALA A 68 -7.92 -21.07 -3.80
N ILE A 69 -6.85 -20.92 -4.57
CA ILE A 69 -6.60 -21.75 -5.76
C ILE A 69 -6.35 -23.22 -5.37
N GLU A 70 -5.56 -23.46 -4.33
CA GLU A 70 -5.30 -24.82 -3.82
C GLU A 70 -6.58 -25.51 -3.36
N GLU A 71 -7.46 -24.79 -2.69
CA GLU A 71 -8.74 -25.30 -2.23
C GLU A 71 -9.72 -25.54 -3.37
N GLY A 72 -9.58 -24.77 -4.46
CA GLY A 72 -10.43 -24.84 -5.63
C GLY A 72 -11.80 -24.21 -5.43
N GLY A 73 -12.68 -24.42 -6.39
CA GLY A 73 -14.05 -23.97 -6.32
C GLY A 73 -14.27 -22.50 -6.71
N PRO A 74 -15.51 -21.99 -6.52
CA PRO A 74 -15.86 -20.62 -6.93
C PRO A 74 -15.07 -19.53 -6.22
N GLU A 75 -14.65 -19.77 -5.00
CA GLU A 75 -13.92 -18.82 -4.19
C GLU A 75 -12.57 -18.45 -4.83
N ALA A 76 -11.92 -19.39 -5.50
CA ALA A 76 -10.66 -19.14 -6.20
C ALA A 76 -10.83 -18.05 -7.27
N THR A 77 -11.88 -18.14 -8.07
CA THR A 77 -12.19 -17.15 -9.10
C THR A 77 -12.47 -15.78 -8.49
N ASP A 78 -13.21 -15.74 -7.39
CA ASP A 78 -13.54 -14.49 -6.69
C ASP A 78 -12.30 -13.82 -6.15
N LYS A 79 -11.37 -14.57 -5.56
CA LYS A 79 -10.12 -14.04 -5.01
C LYS A 79 -9.21 -13.49 -6.09
N VAL A 80 -9.11 -14.16 -7.23
CA VAL A 80 -8.35 -13.67 -8.38
C VAL A 80 -8.96 -12.37 -8.91
N LYS A 81 -10.28 -12.31 -9.01
CA LYS A 81 -10.99 -11.11 -9.46
C LYS A 81 -10.76 -9.93 -8.52
N GLU A 82 -10.87 -10.14 -7.21
CA GLU A 82 -10.57 -9.11 -6.20
C GLU A 82 -9.16 -8.55 -6.38
N ALA A 83 -8.17 -9.43 -6.54
CA ALA A 83 -6.78 -9.03 -6.71
C ALA A 83 -6.59 -8.22 -7.98
N SER A 84 -7.19 -8.64 -9.08
CA SER A 84 -7.12 -7.94 -10.37
C SER A 84 -7.72 -6.54 -10.27
N GLU A 85 -8.85 -6.40 -9.60
CA GLU A 85 -9.50 -5.10 -9.40
C GLU A 85 -8.67 -4.18 -8.50
N ALA A 86 -8.06 -4.74 -7.45
CA ALA A 86 -7.20 -3.96 -6.56
C ALA A 86 -5.96 -3.45 -7.29
N ILE A 87 -5.33 -4.28 -8.11
CA ILE A 87 -4.17 -3.90 -8.92
C ILE A 87 -4.58 -2.80 -9.90
N ALA A 88 -5.73 -2.92 -10.54
CA ALA A 88 -6.22 -1.92 -11.47
C ALA A 88 -6.42 -0.55 -10.80
N ARG A 89 -6.96 -0.54 -9.57
CA ARG A 89 -7.10 0.71 -8.80
C ARG A 89 -5.74 1.32 -8.47
N LEU A 90 -4.76 0.49 -8.10
CA LEU A 90 -3.42 0.96 -7.76
C LEU A 90 -2.73 1.59 -8.98
N VAL A 91 -2.88 0.98 -10.15
CA VAL A 91 -2.28 1.49 -11.39
C VAL A 91 -2.91 2.82 -11.82
N ARG A 92 -4.22 3.00 -11.59
CA ARG A 92 -4.93 4.22 -11.97
C ARG A 92 -4.73 5.39 -11.01
N SER A 93 -4.29 5.13 -9.80
CA SER A 93 -4.14 6.17 -8.77
C SER A 93 -2.89 7.05 -8.92
#